data_a2fe3a31a15faf39ea7b7461157a5a79
#
_entry.id   a2fe3a31a15faf39ea7b7461157a5a79
#
_cell.length_a   1.000
_cell.length_b   1.000
_cell.length_c   1.000
_cell.angle_alpha   90.00
_cell.angle_beta   90.00
_cell.angle_gamma   90.00
#
_symmetry.space_group_name_H-M   'P 1'
#
loop_
_entity.id
_entity.type
_entity.pdbx_description
1 polymer ?
#
loop_
_entity_poly.entity_id
_entity_poly.type
_entity_poly.pdbx_seq_one_letter_code
_entity_poly.pdbx_strand_id
1 'polypeptide(L)'
;MNLVWKLLRRHVSVGQLVGFFFANLLGMLIVLLSVQFYFDLKPLISGDEDGAIKGDFIIVSKQVGGVSANNTFTADEIAEVESQRFVKSLGTFTASQFKVYGMMGINGGPSMGTQMFFESVPDKFVDVNKSQWKVAEDKEGALVVPIILPRDYLSLYNFGFAQSQSLPQISEGTVGLMSITLRLRGNGLEEYIKGKVVGFSSRINTILVPDEFLKLCNTRFASGEAERHSRLILEVNNPADDAIPLFMQDKGYEIDEGKLDAGKMMYFLRLVSGIVMAVGLLISALSLYILMLSIFLLVQKNTQKLQNLLLIGYSPARVSLPYQLLAIGGNVLVLCIALVALYFLRTAYMEYIWQLFPTIQDGVMWPSLVFGAVLSLAVCLFNAVAIRRKVMNIWNRKE
;
A
#
# COMPACT_ATOMS: atom_id res chain seq x y z
N MET A 1 2.99 35.57 -40.20
CA MET A 1 2.85 34.09 -40.06
C MET A 1 4.15 33.48 -40.60
N ASN A 2 4.94 32.88 -39.72
CA ASN A 2 6.32 32.51 -39.99
C ASN A 2 6.46 31.51 -41.15
N LEU A 3 7.39 31.77 -42.06
CA LEU A 3 7.68 30.93 -43.23
C LEU A 3 7.89 29.45 -42.88
N VAL A 4 8.43 29.18 -41.71
CA VAL A 4 8.65 27.84 -41.16
C VAL A 4 7.35 27.10 -40.91
N TRP A 5 6.28 27.77 -40.43
CA TRP A 5 4.97 27.18 -40.23
C TRP A 5 4.30 26.78 -41.56
N LYS A 6 4.49 27.57 -42.60
CA LYS A 6 3.95 27.29 -43.94
C LYS A 6 4.62 26.06 -44.57
N LEU A 7 5.92 25.90 -44.33
CA LEU A 7 6.71 24.74 -44.76
C LEU A 7 6.27 23.45 -44.03
N LEU A 8 6.03 23.53 -42.72
CA LEU A 8 5.61 22.42 -41.90
C LEU A 8 4.25 21.84 -42.36
N ARG A 9 3.26 22.71 -42.58
CA ARG A 9 1.91 22.34 -42.99
C ARG A 9 1.84 21.59 -44.33
N ARG A 10 2.78 21.81 -45.21
CA ARG A 10 2.77 21.26 -46.60
C ARG A 10 3.42 19.87 -46.72
N HIS A 11 4.20 19.43 -45.71
CA HIS A 11 5.04 18.24 -45.80
C HIS A 11 4.85 17.25 -44.66
N VAL A 12 3.98 17.53 -43.68
CA VAL A 12 3.65 16.61 -42.62
C VAL A 12 2.77 15.49 -43.18
N SER A 13 3.20 14.25 -43.05
CA SER A 13 2.37 13.10 -43.37
C SER A 13 1.33 12.93 -42.27
N VAL A 14 0.08 13.25 -42.56
CA VAL A 14 -1.04 13.18 -41.61
C VAL A 14 -1.19 11.77 -41.06
N GLY A 15 -1.01 10.74 -41.88
CA GLY A 15 -1.11 9.33 -41.43
C GLY A 15 -0.07 8.96 -40.34
N GLN A 16 1.18 9.45 -40.47
CA GLN A 16 2.21 9.20 -39.46
C GLN A 16 1.91 9.92 -38.14
N LEU A 17 1.43 11.18 -38.20
CA LEU A 17 1.00 11.92 -37.01
C LEU A 17 -0.19 11.27 -36.32
N VAL A 18 -1.16 10.82 -37.07
CA VAL A 18 -2.34 10.11 -36.54
C VAL A 18 -1.92 8.79 -35.89
N GLY A 19 -1.05 8.00 -36.56
CA GLY A 19 -0.52 6.76 -35.99
C GLY A 19 0.25 6.99 -34.68
N PHE A 20 1.11 8.02 -34.62
CA PHE A 20 1.79 8.42 -33.40
C PHE A 20 0.79 8.81 -32.30
N PHE A 21 -0.19 9.65 -32.65
CA PHE A 21 -1.17 10.14 -31.69
C PHE A 21 -1.94 8.97 -31.04
N PHE A 22 -2.46 8.05 -31.84
CA PHE A 22 -3.19 6.88 -31.30
C PHE A 22 -2.31 5.92 -30.52
N ALA A 23 -1.09 5.65 -30.98
CA ALA A 23 -0.16 4.78 -30.25
C ALA A 23 0.27 5.40 -28.92
N ASN A 24 0.55 6.70 -28.87
CA ASN A 24 0.89 7.41 -27.66
C ASN A 24 -0.32 7.53 -26.70
N LEU A 25 -1.52 7.76 -27.25
CA LEU A 25 -2.76 7.79 -26.47
C LEU A 25 -3.01 6.42 -25.80
N LEU A 26 -2.89 5.34 -26.56
CA LEU A 26 -3.08 3.99 -26.05
C LEU A 26 -2.05 3.65 -24.96
N GLY A 27 -0.76 3.94 -25.22
CA GLY A 27 0.29 3.72 -24.24
C GLY A 27 0.08 4.49 -22.93
N MET A 28 -0.23 5.81 -23.06
CA MET A 28 -0.53 6.67 -21.92
C MET A 28 -1.74 6.18 -21.13
N LEU A 29 -2.83 5.81 -21.84
CA LEU A 29 -4.06 5.33 -21.20
C LEU A 29 -3.83 4.03 -20.45
N ILE A 30 -3.10 3.07 -21.01
CA ILE A 30 -2.78 1.80 -20.34
C ILE A 30 -1.98 2.05 -19.07
N VAL A 31 -0.97 2.93 -19.11
CA VAL A 31 -0.17 3.26 -17.92
C VAL A 31 -1.03 3.90 -16.84
N LEU A 32 -1.82 4.92 -17.20
CA LEU A 32 -2.69 5.62 -16.26
C LEU A 32 -3.76 4.71 -15.65
N LEU A 33 -4.34 3.84 -16.48
CA LEU A 33 -5.34 2.86 -16.03
C LEU A 33 -4.73 1.86 -15.04
N SER A 34 -3.53 1.35 -15.32
CA SER A 34 -2.83 0.43 -14.43
C SER A 34 -2.54 1.05 -13.07
N VAL A 35 -2.05 2.30 -13.05
CA VAL A 35 -1.79 3.05 -11.82
C VAL A 35 -3.10 3.27 -11.05
N GLN A 36 -4.15 3.75 -11.72
CA GLN A 36 -5.43 4.04 -11.07
C GLN A 36 -6.08 2.79 -10.51
N PHE A 37 -6.13 1.72 -11.28
CA PHE A 37 -6.71 0.45 -10.88
C PHE A 37 -6.03 -0.13 -9.63
N TYR A 38 -4.70 -0.05 -9.57
CA TYR A 38 -3.95 -0.46 -8.38
C TYR A 38 -4.36 0.34 -7.13
N PHE A 39 -4.47 1.67 -7.26
CA PHE A 39 -4.83 2.52 -6.14
C PHE A 39 -6.30 2.40 -5.73
N ASP A 40 -7.21 2.14 -6.67
CA ASP A 40 -8.63 1.93 -6.38
C ASP A 40 -8.89 0.57 -5.69
N LEU A 41 -8.12 -0.47 -6.02
CA LEU A 41 -8.27 -1.79 -5.40
C LEU A 41 -7.47 -1.97 -4.11
N LYS A 42 -6.46 -1.14 -3.88
CA LYS A 42 -5.63 -1.22 -2.68
C LYS A 42 -6.45 -1.19 -1.37
N PRO A 43 -7.47 -0.34 -1.19
CA PRO A 43 -8.29 -0.31 0.03
C PRO A 43 -9.05 -1.61 0.28
N LEU A 44 -9.53 -2.30 -0.79
CA LEU A 44 -10.23 -3.59 -0.66
C LEU A 44 -9.43 -4.65 0.06
N ILE A 45 -8.12 -4.65 -0.16
CA ILE A 45 -7.24 -5.71 0.30
C ILE A 45 -6.54 -5.31 1.62
N SER A 46 -6.35 -4.00 1.82
CA SER A 46 -5.67 -3.49 3.02
C SER A 46 -6.58 -3.32 4.24
N GLY A 47 -7.91 -3.29 4.07
CA GLY A 47 -8.90 -3.29 5.15
C GLY A 47 -8.89 -2.10 6.11
N ASP A 48 -8.03 -1.09 5.93
CA ASP A 48 -7.92 0.06 6.84
C ASP A 48 -7.63 1.39 6.13
N GLU A 49 -8.30 2.44 6.58
CA GLU A 49 -8.11 3.81 6.12
C GLU A 49 -6.72 4.39 6.44
N ASP A 50 -5.99 3.82 7.38
CA ASP A 50 -4.65 4.26 7.80
C ASP A 50 -3.50 3.44 7.21
N GLY A 51 -3.72 2.70 6.14
CA GLY A 51 -2.80 2.21 5.10
C GLY A 51 -1.33 1.90 5.43
N ALA A 52 -0.97 1.69 6.69
CA ALA A 52 0.41 1.45 7.12
C ALA A 52 0.76 -0.04 7.19
N ILE A 53 0.04 -0.90 6.47
CA ILE A 53 0.36 -2.32 6.45
C ILE A 53 1.48 -2.58 5.45
N LYS A 54 2.68 -2.29 5.90
CA LYS A 54 3.90 -2.77 5.27
C LYS A 54 4.09 -4.23 5.66
N GLY A 55 3.92 -5.10 4.70
CA GLY A 55 4.34 -6.49 4.82
C GLY A 55 3.20 -7.49 4.81
N ASP A 56 3.39 -8.51 4.02
CA ASP A 56 2.54 -9.70 3.95
C ASP A 56 2.90 -10.56 5.17
N PHE A 57 2.20 -10.35 6.29
CA PHE A 57 2.44 -11.12 7.51
C PHE A 57 1.51 -12.32 7.55
N ILE A 58 2.06 -13.45 7.97
CA ILE A 58 1.35 -14.69 8.22
C ILE A 58 1.44 -14.99 9.71
N ILE A 59 0.31 -15.32 10.32
CA ILE A 59 0.29 -15.82 11.71
C ILE A 59 0.22 -17.34 11.63
N VAL A 60 1.15 -17.98 12.34
CA VAL A 60 1.31 -19.43 12.39
C VAL A 60 1.06 -19.90 13.81
N SER A 61 0.24 -20.92 13.97
CA SER A 61 -0.01 -21.61 15.22
C SER A 61 0.22 -23.12 15.07
N LYS A 62 0.41 -23.81 16.18
CA LYS A 62 0.39 -25.26 16.14
C LYS A 62 -1.05 -25.76 16.11
N GLN A 63 -1.29 -26.85 15.39
CA GLN A 63 -2.58 -27.51 15.38
C GLN A 63 -2.98 -27.95 16.78
N VAL A 64 -4.20 -27.60 17.19
CA VAL A 64 -4.72 -27.97 18.50
C VAL A 64 -5.08 -29.46 18.46
N GLY A 65 -4.12 -30.31 18.83
CA GLY A 65 -4.32 -31.74 18.92
C GLY A 65 -4.55 -32.17 20.38
N GLY A 66 -5.76 -32.52 20.75
CA GLY A 66 -6.10 -33.15 22.04
C GLY A 66 -5.67 -32.42 23.33
N VAL A 67 -6.15 -32.89 24.47
CA VAL A 67 -5.97 -32.27 25.81
C VAL A 67 -4.49 -32.22 26.29
N SER A 68 -3.59 -32.96 25.65
CA SER A 68 -2.18 -33.09 26.09
C SER A 68 -1.14 -32.57 25.08
N ALA A 69 -1.57 -31.95 23.99
CA ALA A 69 -0.64 -31.44 22.98
C ALA A 69 0.04 -30.16 23.47
N ASN A 70 1.37 -30.14 23.38
CA ASN A 70 2.15 -28.92 23.63
C ASN A 70 1.96 -27.93 22.48
N ASN A 71 1.08 -26.95 22.66
CA ASN A 71 0.72 -25.97 21.64
C ASN A 71 1.69 -24.77 21.60
N THR A 72 2.86 -24.89 22.23
CA THR A 72 3.88 -23.83 22.23
C THR A 72 5.06 -24.21 21.34
N PHE A 73 5.64 -23.20 20.69
CA PHE A 73 6.83 -23.37 19.87
C PHE A 73 8.09 -23.44 20.74
N THR A 74 8.95 -24.40 20.44
CA THR A 74 10.29 -24.50 21.03
C THR A 74 11.28 -23.57 20.30
N ALA A 75 12.41 -23.29 20.93
CA ALA A 75 13.46 -22.46 20.30
C ALA A 75 13.98 -23.07 18.99
N ASP A 76 14.10 -24.41 18.93
CA ASP A 76 14.55 -25.11 17.72
C ASP A 76 13.55 -24.98 16.58
N GLU A 77 12.25 -25.12 16.88
CA GLU A 77 11.17 -24.94 15.89
C GLU A 77 11.12 -23.50 15.37
N ILE A 78 11.30 -22.51 16.26
CA ILE A 78 11.36 -21.09 15.87
C ILE A 78 12.55 -20.86 14.93
N ALA A 79 13.74 -21.38 15.28
CA ALA A 79 14.93 -21.26 14.44
C ALA A 79 14.76 -21.97 13.08
N GLU A 80 14.11 -23.12 13.05
CA GLU A 80 13.81 -23.84 11.80
C GLU A 80 12.88 -23.03 10.89
N VAL A 81 11.83 -22.44 11.44
CA VAL A 81 10.92 -21.54 10.67
C VAL A 81 11.65 -20.31 10.18
N GLU A 82 12.48 -19.68 11.03
CA GLU A 82 13.24 -18.49 10.65
C GLU A 82 14.24 -18.77 9.53
N SER A 83 14.78 -19.97 9.45
CA SER A 83 15.75 -20.38 8.42
C SER A 83 15.14 -20.57 7.02
N GLN A 84 13.81 -20.58 6.88
CA GLN A 84 13.14 -20.81 5.61
C GLN A 84 13.34 -19.64 4.65
N ARG A 85 13.58 -19.93 3.37
CA ARG A 85 13.85 -18.92 2.33
C ARG A 85 12.71 -17.92 2.11
N PHE A 86 11.48 -18.34 2.36
CA PHE A 86 10.29 -17.48 2.21
C PHE A 86 10.13 -16.53 3.38
N VAL A 87 10.79 -16.75 4.53
CA VAL A 87 10.71 -15.89 5.71
C VAL A 87 11.69 -14.72 5.56
N LYS A 88 11.17 -13.51 5.66
CA LYS A 88 11.95 -12.28 5.66
C LYS A 88 12.28 -11.83 7.08
N SER A 89 11.31 -11.96 7.99
CA SER A 89 11.51 -11.71 9.41
C SER A 89 10.46 -12.46 10.23
N LEU A 90 10.82 -12.81 11.46
CA LEU A 90 9.99 -13.55 12.39
C LEU A 90 9.80 -12.76 13.68
N GLY A 91 8.63 -12.90 14.30
CA GLY A 91 8.32 -12.48 15.66
C GLY A 91 7.53 -13.55 16.38
N THR A 92 7.63 -13.57 17.70
CA THR A 92 6.89 -14.49 18.56
C THR A 92 5.79 -13.76 19.28
N PHE A 93 4.65 -14.42 19.47
CA PHE A 93 3.64 -13.97 20.42
C PHE A 93 4.03 -14.43 21.82
N THR A 94 4.07 -13.49 22.74
CA THR A 94 4.27 -13.76 24.17
C THR A 94 2.95 -13.53 24.88
N ALA A 95 2.44 -14.52 25.58
CA ALA A 95 1.18 -14.44 26.32
C ALA A 95 1.39 -13.97 27.75
N SER A 96 0.36 -13.33 28.34
CA SER A 96 0.33 -13.03 29.79
C SER A 96 0.22 -14.32 30.60
N GLN A 97 1.13 -14.49 31.55
CA GLN A 97 1.16 -15.63 32.50
C GLN A 97 0.49 -15.30 33.84
N PHE A 98 -0.29 -14.21 33.86
CA PHE A 98 -1.03 -13.71 35.00
C PHE A 98 -2.47 -13.36 34.60
N LYS A 99 -3.36 -13.20 35.56
CA LYS A 99 -4.75 -12.85 35.28
C LYS A 99 -4.92 -11.36 35.16
N VAL A 100 -5.60 -10.93 34.10
CA VAL A 100 -5.92 -9.52 33.82
C VAL A 100 -7.46 -9.40 33.82
N TYR A 101 -7.97 -8.44 34.58
CA TYR A 101 -9.39 -8.07 34.56
C TYR A 101 -9.51 -6.60 34.14
N GLY A 102 -10.13 -6.38 33.00
CA GLY A 102 -10.48 -5.02 32.55
C GLY A 102 -11.81 -4.61 33.16
N MET A 103 -11.83 -3.45 33.79
CA MET A 103 -13.03 -2.84 34.38
C MET A 103 -13.32 -1.52 33.67
N MET A 104 -14.48 -1.41 33.05
CA MET A 104 -15.00 -0.16 32.51
C MET A 104 -16.08 0.39 33.46
N GLY A 105 -15.86 1.59 33.99
CA GLY A 105 -16.86 2.35 34.73
C GLY A 105 -17.53 3.37 33.80
N ILE A 106 -18.83 3.26 33.60
CA ILE A 106 -19.63 4.36 33.05
C ILE A 106 -19.99 5.25 34.24
N ASN A 107 -19.71 6.55 34.20
CA ASN A 107 -19.88 7.51 35.29
C ASN A 107 -21.11 7.21 36.17
N GLY A 108 -20.87 6.67 37.39
CA GLY A 108 -21.91 6.40 38.40
C GLY A 108 -22.73 5.10 38.23
N GLY A 109 -22.45 4.27 37.20
CA GLY A 109 -23.09 2.98 36.98
C GLY A 109 -22.26 1.78 37.49
N PRO A 110 -22.82 0.56 37.49
CA PRO A 110 -22.09 -0.64 37.89
C PRO A 110 -20.87 -0.84 36.94
N SER A 111 -19.71 -1.04 37.53
CA SER A 111 -18.50 -1.36 36.79
C SER A 111 -18.62 -2.77 36.18
N MET A 112 -18.58 -2.84 34.85
CA MET A 112 -18.52 -4.12 34.14
C MET A 112 -17.07 -4.58 34.05
N GLY A 113 -16.77 -5.75 34.58
CA GLY A 113 -15.43 -6.34 34.49
C GLY A 113 -15.44 -7.63 33.68
N THR A 114 -14.44 -7.78 32.81
CA THR A 114 -14.21 -9.02 32.07
C THR A 114 -12.76 -9.43 32.18
N GLN A 115 -12.53 -10.77 32.17
CA GLN A 115 -11.17 -11.26 32.07
C GLN A 115 -10.63 -11.01 30.66
N MET A 116 -9.42 -10.47 30.60
CA MET A 116 -8.73 -10.15 29.35
C MET A 116 -7.47 -11.02 29.24
N PHE A 117 -7.13 -11.40 28.04
CA PHE A 117 -5.90 -12.13 27.74
C PHE A 117 -5.00 -11.22 26.94
N PHE A 118 -3.88 -10.82 27.54
CA PHE A 118 -2.90 -9.97 26.90
C PHE A 118 -1.84 -10.80 26.19
N GLU A 119 -1.49 -10.36 25.01
CA GLU A 119 -0.31 -10.83 24.30
C GLU A 119 0.53 -9.66 23.84
N SER A 120 1.80 -9.91 23.56
CA SER A 120 2.69 -8.97 22.92
C SER A 120 3.30 -9.59 21.67
N VAL A 121 3.69 -8.73 20.75
CA VAL A 121 4.51 -9.03 19.57
C VAL A 121 5.59 -7.98 19.46
N PRO A 122 6.73 -8.26 18.77
CA PRO A 122 7.73 -7.23 18.54
C PRO A 122 7.15 -6.00 17.86
N ASP A 123 7.53 -4.81 18.27
CA ASP A 123 6.97 -3.52 17.83
C ASP A 123 6.95 -3.31 16.31
N LYS A 124 7.82 -4.01 15.57
CA LYS A 124 7.85 -3.94 14.10
C LYS A 124 6.58 -4.49 13.42
N PHE A 125 5.81 -5.33 14.13
CA PHE A 125 4.58 -5.96 13.66
C PHE A 125 3.30 -5.27 14.15
N VAL A 126 3.45 -4.18 14.91
CA VAL A 126 2.32 -3.45 15.50
C VAL A 126 1.89 -2.31 14.57
N ASP A 127 0.57 -2.21 14.32
CA ASP A 127 -0.03 -1.32 13.31
C ASP A 127 -0.41 0.06 13.87
N VAL A 128 0.19 0.53 14.97
CA VAL A 128 -0.09 1.84 15.54
C VAL A 128 1.11 2.78 15.51
N ASN A 129 0.84 4.07 15.65
CA ASN A 129 1.89 5.06 15.71
C ASN A 129 2.81 4.79 16.92
N LYS A 130 4.10 4.61 16.67
CA LYS A 130 5.13 4.31 17.68
C LYS A 130 5.16 5.31 18.84
N SER A 131 4.73 6.55 18.62
CA SER A 131 4.64 7.56 19.67
C SER A 131 3.55 7.27 20.70
N GLN A 132 2.50 6.55 20.30
CA GLN A 132 1.38 6.15 21.17
C GLN A 132 1.54 4.75 21.76
N TRP A 133 2.51 3.97 21.28
CA TRP A 133 2.80 2.60 21.69
C TRP A 133 3.86 2.50 22.78
N LYS A 134 3.80 3.41 23.76
CA LYS A 134 4.71 3.41 24.93
C LYS A 134 3.91 3.57 26.19
N VAL A 135 4.31 2.85 27.22
CA VAL A 135 3.78 3.06 28.57
C VAL A 135 4.14 4.49 28.99
N ALA A 136 3.14 5.23 29.44
CA ALA A 136 3.30 6.62 29.86
C ALA A 136 2.75 6.79 31.27
N GLU A 137 3.16 7.85 31.95
CA GLU A 137 2.54 8.29 33.21
C GLU A 137 1.50 9.37 32.89
N ASP A 138 0.35 9.30 33.54
CA ASP A 138 -0.62 10.36 33.46
C ASP A 138 -0.22 11.57 34.33
N LYS A 139 -1.06 12.61 34.33
CA LYS A 139 -0.82 13.83 35.13
C LYS A 139 -0.80 13.57 36.64
N GLU A 140 -1.31 12.44 37.08
CA GLU A 140 -1.42 12.01 38.47
C GLU A 140 -0.28 11.04 38.85
N GLY A 141 0.64 10.75 37.93
CA GLY A 141 1.74 9.80 38.12
C GLY A 141 1.33 8.32 38.02
N ALA A 142 0.11 8.03 37.56
CA ALA A 142 -0.35 6.66 37.38
C ALA A 142 0.11 6.13 36.00
N LEU A 143 0.57 4.88 35.97
CA LEU A 143 0.97 4.19 34.75
C LEU A 143 -0.26 3.98 33.83
N VAL A 144 -0.12 4.41 32.58
CA VAL A 144 -1.08 4.20 31.51
C VAL A 144 -0.49 3.30 30.45
N VAL A 145 -1.10 2.12 30.28
CA VAL A 145 -0.65 1.14 29.31
C VAL A 145 -1.48 1.26 28.04
N PRO A 146 -0.84 1.46 26.87
CA PRO A 146 -1.54 1.44 25.60
C PRO A 146 -2.00 0.03 25.26
N ILE A 147 -3.23 -0.08 24.73
CA ILE A 147 -3.87 -1.33 24.37
C ILE A 147 -4.35 -1.25 22.94
N ILE A 148 -4.10 -2.30 22.15
CA ILE A 148 -4.73 -2.50 20.85
C ILE A 148 -5.76 -3.62 21.01
N LEU A 149 -6.98 -3.37 20.57
CA LEU A 149 -8.06 -4.35 20.58
C LEU A 149 -8.25 -4.97 19.19
N PRO A 150 -8.66 -6.25 19.11
CA PRO A 150 -9.17 -6.79 17.86
C PRO A 150 -10.41 -6.01 17.41
N ARG A 151 -10.51 -5.69 16.12
CA ARG A 151 -11.68 -5.00 15.56
C ARG A 151 -12.96 -5.81 15.72
N ASP A 152 -12.84 -7.13 15.70
CA ASP A 152 -13.97 -8.04 15.91
C ASP A 152 -14.60 -7.87 17.31
N TYR A 153 -13.84 -7.45 18.31
CA TYR A 153 -14.40 -7.19 19.66
C TYR A 153 -15.36 -6.01 19.65
N LEU A 154 -15.10 -5.00 18.85
CA LEU A 154 -16.03 -3.87 18.70
C LEU A 154 -17.33 -4.32 18.01
N SER A 155 -17.22 -5.17 17.00
CA SER A 155 -18.38 -5.75 16.32
C SER A 155 -19.18 -6.66 17.25
N LEU A 156 -18.53 -7.52 18.02
CA LEU A 156 -19.18 -8.37 19.03
C LEU A 156 -19.87 -7.54 20.10
N TYR A 157 -19.25 -6.46 20.57
CA TYR A 157 -19.88 -5.55 21.52
C TYR A 157 -21.12 -4.89 20.89
N ASN A 158 -21.00 -4.26 19.73
CA ASN A 158 -22.07 -3.48 19.14
C ASN A 158 -23.27 -4.31 18.71
N PHE A 159 -23.05 -5.48 18.11
CA PHE A 159 -24.11 -6.28 17.50
C PHE A 159 -24.53 -7.50 18.35
N GLY A 160 -23.69 -7.91 19.31
CA GLY A 160 -24.01 -8.98 20.24
C GLY A 160 -24.43 -8.45 21.61
N PHE A 161 -23.48 -7.85 22.32
CA PHE A 161 -23.64 -7.52 23.72
C PHE A 161 -24.49 -6.27 23.95
N ALA A 162 -24.20 -5.15 23.29
CA ALA A 162 -24.87 -3.87 23.51
C ALA A 162 -26.38 -3.98 23.25
N GLN A 163 -26.77 -4.68 22.17
CA GLN A 163 -28.17 -4.90 21.85
C GLN A 163 -28.88 -5.73 22.92
N SER A 164 -28.25 -6.80 23.43
CA SER A 164 -28.86 -7.69 24.43
C SER A 164 -29.04 -7.03 25.80
N GLN A 165 -28.22 -6.03 26.11
CA GLN A 165 -28.20 -5.30 27.38
C GLN A 165 -28.80 -3.88 27.30
N SER A 166 -29.38 -3.51 26.15
CA SER A 166 -29.90 -2.16 25.89
C SER A 166 -28.86 -1.05 26.13
N LEU A 167 -27.58 -1.33 25.81
CA LEU A 167 -26.46 -0.40 25.91
C LEU A 167 -26.24 0.33 24.58
N PRO A 168 -25.69 1.55 24.63
CA PRO A 168 -25.37 2.28 23.41
C PRO A 168 -24.27 1.58 22.60
N GLN A 169 -24.38 1.62 21.28
CA GLN A 169 -23.29 1.23 20.38
C GLN A 169 -22.16 2.26 20.48
N ILE A 170 -20.93 1.80 20.35
CA ILE A 170 -19.73 2.62 20.48
C ILE A 170 -18.92 2.57 19.18
N SER A 171 -18.33 3.71 18.81
CA SER A 171 -17.39 3.81 17.69
C SER A 171 -15.94 3.62 18.14
N GLU A 172 -15.02 3.34 17.22
CA GLU A 172 -13.59 3.26 17.52
C GLU A 172 -13.08 4.53 18.21
N GLY A 173 -13.48 5.71 17.72
CA GLY A 173 -13.11 6.98 18.33
C GLY A 173 -13.61 7.14 19.76
N THR A 174 -14.82 6.62 20.07
CA THR A 174 -15.37 6.67 21.42
C THR A 174 -14.59 5.77 22.39
N VAL A 175 -14.20 4.56 21.96
CA VAL A 175 -13.40 3.63 22.78
C VAL A 175 -12.03 4.22 23.10
N GLY A 176 -11.38 4.91 22.15
CA GLY A 176 -10.11 5.58 22.37
C GLY A 176 -10.12 6.69 23.42
N LEU A 177 -11.31 7.22 23.76
CA LEU A 177 -11.50 8.23 24.82
C LEU A 177 -11.78 7.58 26.20
N MET A 178 -12.08 6.27 26.24
CA MET A 178 -12.39 5.58 27.49
C MET A 178 -11.10 5.14 28.17
N SER A 179 -10.99 5.33 29.47
CA SER A 179 -9.96 4.72 30.30
C SER A 179 -10.49 3.42 30.90
N ILE A 180 -9.69 2.37 30.79
CA ILE A 180 -9.99 1.05 31.35
C ILE A 180 -9.12 0.89 32.59
N THR A 181 -9.74 0.52 33.72
CA THR A 181 -8.94 0.10 34.90
C THR A 181 -8.62 -1.36 34.74
N LEU A 182 -7.33 -1.68 34.74
CA LEU A 182 -6.81 -3.04 34.66
C LEU A 182 -6.41 -3.53 36.03
N ARG A 183 -6.96 -4.63 36.47
CA ARG A 183 -6.56 -5.35 37.67
C ARG A 183 -5.68 -6.54 37.28
N LEU A 184 -4.40 -6.46 37.59
CA LEU A 184 -3.42 -7.51 37.38
C LEU A 184 -3.32 -8.37 38.66
N ARG A 185 -3.39 -9.68 38.50
CA ARG A 185 -3.32 -10.61 39.64
C ARG A 185 -2.48 -11.82 39.29
N GLY A 186 -1.49 -12.13 40.15
CA GLY A 186 -0.66 -13.31 40.02
C GLY A 186 0.41 -13.36 41.12
N ASN A 187 0.91 -14.54 41.44
CA ASN A 187 1.94 -14.77 42.44
C ASN A 187 1.66 -14.10 43.80
N GLY A 188 0.38 -14.11 44.23
CA GLY A 188 -0.05 -13.46 45.47
C GLY A 188 -0.11 -11.94 45.43
N LEU A 189 0.28 -11.31 44.33
CA LEU A 189 0.25 -9.85 44.12
C LEU A 189 -1.02 -9.43 43.37
N GLU A 190 -1.48 -8.24 43.68
CA GLU A 190 -2.60 -7.59 42.97
C GLU A 190 -2.25 -6.11 42.79
N GLU A 191 -2.43 -5.60 41.57
CA GLU A 191 -2.12 -4.21 41.23
C GLU A 191 -3.17 -3.65 40.26
N TYR A 192 -3.49 -2.37 40.41
CA TYR A 192 -4.40 -1.63 39.55
C TYR A 192 -3.65 -0.61 38.72
N ILE A 193 -3.80 -0.67 37.41
CA ILE A 193 -3.19 0.26 36.45
C ILE A 193 -4.24 0.80 35.49
N LYS A 194 -3.96 1.93 34.87
CA LYS A 194 -4.83 2.48 33.81
C LYS A 194 -4.45 1.91 32.44
N GLY A 195 -5.43 1.46 31.67
CA GLY A 195 -5.28 1.07 30.29
C GLY A 195 -5.95 2.08 29.36
N LYS A 196 -5.36 2.37 28.23
CA LYS A 196 -5.92 3.23 27.18
C LYS A 196 -5.92 2.51 25.85
N VAL A 197 -7.07 2.41 25.19
CA VAL A 197 -7.13 1.88 23.84
C VAL A 197 -6.57 2.93 22.87
N VAL A 198 -5.52 2.58 22.16
CA VAL A 198 -4.82 3.47 21.21
C VAL A 198 -5.08 3.09 19.77
N GLY A 199 -5.69 1.92 19.52
CA GLY A 199 -6.02 1.48 18.18
C GLY A 199 -6.76 0.14 18.16
N PHE A 200 -7.17 -0.25 16.97
CA PHE A 200 -7.78 -1.53 16.67
C PHE A 200 -6.96 -2.26 15.61
N SER A 201 -6.82 -3.58 15.76
CA SER A 201 -6.19 -4.41 14.75
C SER A 201 -7.24 -5.30 14.08
N SER A 202 -7.25 -5.31 12.76
CA SER A 202 -8.00 -6.28 11.95
C SER A 202 -7.16 -7.52 11.60
N ARG A 203 -5.86 -7.48 11.94
CA ARG A 203 -4.89 -8.52 11.57
C ARG A 203 -4.60 -9.48 12.71
N ILE A 204 -4.61 -9.00 13.94
CA ILE A 204 -4.27 -9.77 15.14
C ILE A 204 -5.50 -9.90 16.00
N ASN A 205 -5.97 -11.14 16.19
CA ASN A 205 -7.21 -11.47 16.92
C ASN A 205 -7.01 -11.56 18.42
N THR A 206 -6.09 -10.75 18.97
CA THR A 206 -5.81 -10.75 20.41
C THR A 206 -5.60 -9.33 20.91
N ILE A 207 -5.72 -9.15 22.20
CA ILE A 207 -5.47 -7.86 22.85
C ILE A 207 -3.97 -7.69 22.99
N LEU A 208 -3.41 -6.68 22.29
CA LEU A 208 -2.00 -6.40 22.34
C LEU A 208 -1.66 -5.33 23.37
N VAL A 209 -0.53 -5.55 24.05
CA VAL A 209 0.13 -4.58 24.91
C VAL A 209 1.62 -4.52 24.56
N PRO A 210 2.35 -3.45 24.92
CA PRO A 210 3.78 -3.35 24.63
C PRO A 210 4.58 -4.52 25.20
N ASP A 211 5.54 -5.02 24.42
CA ASP A 211 6.32 -6.21 24.77
C ASP A 211 7.14 -6.01 26.06
N GLU A 212 7.74 -4.83 26.22
CA GLU A 212 8.47 -4.49 27.46
C GLU A 212 7.58 -4.54 28.70
N PHE A 213 6.35 -4.01 28.59
CA PHE A 213 5.37 -4.04 29.69
C PHE A 213 4.99 -5.48 30.04
N LEU A 214 4.67 -6.30 29.03
CA LEU A 214 4.23 -7.67 29.26
C LEU A 214 5.34 -8.53 29.89
N LYS A 215 6.57 -8.40 29.42
CA LYS A 215 7.73 -9.09 29.98
C LYS A 215 7.97 -8.71 31.45
N LEU A 216 7.90 -7.43 31.79
CA LEU A 216 8.02 -6.96 33.14
C LEU A 216 6.92 -7.49 34.04
N CYS A 217 5.66 -7.51 33.56
CA CYS A 217 4.54 -8.08 34.29
C CYS A 217 4.66 -9.60 34.45
N ASN A 218 5.06 -10.33 33.43
CA ASN A 218 5.29 -11.78 33.52
C ASN A 218 6.37 -12.08 34.57
N THR A 219 7.49 -11.35 34.58
CA THR A 219 8.53 -11.53 35.61
C THR A 219 8.02 -11.27 37.01
N ARG A 220 7.10 -10.32 37.22
CA ARG A 220 6.61 -9.92 38.55
C ARG A 220 5.43 -10.76 39.06
N PHE A 221 4.50 -11.10 38.17
CA PHE A 221 3.23 -11.76 38.54
C PHE A 221 3.18 -13.24 38.19
N ALA A 222 4.10 -13.77 37.35
CA ALA A 222 4.17 -15.18 37.05
C ALA A 222 5.03 -15.94 38.06
N SER A 223 4.74 -17.22 38.23
CA SER A 223 5.43 -18.12 39.19
C SER A 223 6.77 -18.68 38.64
N GLY A 224 7.47 -17.96 37.78
CA GLY A 224 8.77 -18.37 37.20
C GLY A 224 8.66 -19.42 36.08
N GLU A 225 7.53 -19.54 35.44
CA GLU A 225 7.38 -20.37 34.22
C GLU A 225 8.13 -19.76 33.05
N ALA A 226 8.73 -20.61 32.21
CA ALA A 226 9.38 -20.17 30.97
C ALA A 226 8.39 -19.44 30.04
N GLU A 227 8.89 -18.47 29.26
CA GLU A 227 8.09 -17.79 28.24
C GLU A 227 7.47 -18.83 27.28
N ARG A 228 6.17 -18.73 27.06
CA ARG A 228 5.44 -19.62 26.18
C ARG A 228 5.07 -18.86 24.91
N HIS A 229 5.57 -19.32 23.78
CA HIS A 229 5.26 -18.77 22.48
C HIS A 229 4.19 -19.63 21.80
N SER A 230 2.94 -19.18 21.84
CA SER A 230 1.79 -19.92 21.29
C SER A 230 1.65 -19.78 19.79
N ARG A 231 2.14 -18.66 19.26
CA ARG A 231 2.02 -18.29 17.84
C ARG A 231 3.27 -17.56 17.37
N LEU A 232 3.49 -17.63 16.05
CA LEU A 232 4.54 -16.89 15.36
C LEU A 232 3.90 -15.90 14.38
N ILE A 233 4.54 -14.77 14.18
CA ILE A 233 4.19 -13.82 13.13
C ILE A 233 5.36 -13.72 12.14
N LEU A 234 5.10 -13.99 10.87
CA LEU A 234 6.10 -14.08 9.82
C LEU A 234 5.87 -12.99 8.78
N GLU A 235 6.86 -12.18 8.53
CA GLU A 235 6.93 -11.38 7.30
C GLU A 235 7.52 -12.27 6.19
N VAL A 236 6.79 -12.44 5.10
CA VAL A 236 7.21 -13.31 3.99
C VAL A 236 7.63 -12.48 2.77
N ASN A 237 8.58 -13.02 1.99
CA ASN A 237 9.03 -12.37 0.76
C ASN A 237 7.97 -12.40 -0.34
N ASN A 238 7.27 -13.54 -0.45
CA ASN A 238 6.22 -13.78 -1.42
C ASN A 238 5.10 -14.62 -0.80
N PRO A 239 3.93 -14.04 -0.49
CA PRO A 239 2.81 -14.79 0.08
C PRO A 239 2.20 -15.84 -0.88
N ALA A 240 2.50 -15.75 -2.17
CA ALA A 240 2.07 -16.72 -3.17
C ALA A 240 3.07 -17.87 -3.39
N ASP A 241 4.10 -17.99 -2.53
CA ASP A 241 5.07 -19.09 -2.61
C ASP A 241 4.43 -20.40 -2.12
N ASP A 242 4.37 -21.39 -3.00
CA ASP A 242 3.82 -22.72 -2.71
C ASP A 242 4.61 -23.48 -1.63
N ALA A 243 5.85 -23.07 -1.36
CA ALA A 243 6.66 -23.63 -0.28
C ALA A 243 6.05 -23.35 1.11
N ILE A 244 5.30 -22.25 1.28
CA ILE A 244 4.69 -21.88 2.56
C ILE A 244 3.66 -22.93 3.01
N PRO A 245 2.56 -23.18 2.26
CA PRO A 245 1.56 -24.15 2.70
C PRO A 245 2.14 -25.58 2.82
N LEU A 246 3.07 -25.96 1.94
CA LEU A 246 3.72 -27.28 2.01
C LEU A 246 4.52 -27.46 3.29
N PHE A 247 5.35 -26.48 3.67
CA PHE A 247 6.13 -26.51 4.90
C PHE A 247 5.23 -26.54 6.14
N MET A 248 4.18 -25.71 6.15
CA MET A 248 3.25 -25.65 7.29
C MET A 248 2.49 -26.95 7.46
N GLN A 249 2.05 -27.56 6.36
CA GLN A 249 1.36 -28.86 6.40
C GLN A 249 2.30 -29.97 6.87
N ASP A 250 3.55 -30.00 6.39
CA ASP A 250 4.56 -31.02 6.79
C ASP A 250 4.85 -30.96 8.30
N LYS A 251 4.88 -29.75 8.86
CA LYS A 251 5.12 -29.53 10.30
C LYS A 251 3.86 -29.60 11.17
N GLY A 252 2.67 -29.72 10.59
CA GLY A 252 1.41 -29.69 11.31
C GLY A 252 1.10 -28.30 11.92
N TYR A 253 1.52 -27.25 11.24
CA TYR A 253 1.22 -25.87 11.63
C TYR A 253 -0.04 -25.39 10.91
N GLU A 254 -0.82 -24.57 11.59
CA GLU A 254 -1.99 -23.90 11.05
C GLU A 254 -1.66 -22.46 10.68
N ILE A 255 -2.17 -22.04 9.54
CA ILE A 255 -2.10 -20.65 9.06
C ILE A 255 -3.53 -20.11 8.99
N ASP A 256 -3.71 -18.82 9.28
CA ASP A 256 -4.95 -18.13 8.96
C ASP A 256 -5.07 -18.01 7.42
N GLU A 257 -5.76 -18.98 6.81
CA GLU A 257 -5.92 -19.09 5.35
C GLU A 257 -6.49 -17.82 4.73
N GLY A 258 -7.46 -17.18 5.39
CA GLY A 258 -8.08 -15.95 4.89
C GLY A 258 -7.08 -14.79 4.76
N LYS A 259 -6.10 -14.71 5.65
CA LYS A 259 -5.05 -13.69 5.59
C LYS A 259 -3.97 -14.02 4.57
N LEU A 260 -3.64 -15.29 4.42
CA LEU A 260 -2.73 -15.75 3.39
C LEU A 260 -3.31 -15.49 1.99
N ASP A 261 -4.59 -15.76 1.78
CA ASP A 261 -5.27 -15.55 0.49
C ASP A 261 -5.38 -14.06 0.15
N ALA A 262 -5.63 -13.20 1.13
CA ALA A 262 -5.58 -11.75 0.93
C ALA A 262 -4.18 -11.28 0.51
N GLY A 263 -3.13 -11.81 1.13
CA GLY A 263 -1.73 -11.55 0.76
C GLY A 263 -1.41 -12.01 -0.67
N LYS A 264 -1.82 -13.24 -1.05
CA LYS A 264 -1.67 -13.76 -2.42
C LYS A 264 -2.37 -12.87 -3.44
N MET A 265 -3.61 -12.46 -3.14
CA MET A 265 -4.38 -11.57 -4.02
C MET A 265 -3.70 -10.22 -4.22
N MET A 266 -3.16 -9.61 -3.15
CA MET A 266 -2.40 -8.37 -3.24
C MET A 266 -1.11 -8.54 -4.06
N TYR A 267 -0.37 -9.61 -3.82
CA TYR A 267 0.84 -9.90 -4.60
C TYR A 267 0.51 -10.06 -6.09
N PHE A 268 -0.52 -10.84 -6.42
CA PHE A 268 -0.99 -11.03 -7.79
C PHE A 268 -1.42 -9.69 -8.43
N LEU A 269 -2.16 -8.86 -7.70
CA LEU A 269 -2.56 -7.54 -8.16
C LEU A 269 -1.36 -6.63 -8.48
N ARG A 270 -0.35 -6.62 -7.61
CA ARG A 270 0.90 -5.86 -7.85
C ARG A 270 1.63 -6.36 -9.10
N LEU A 271 1.73 -7.67 -9.25
CA LEU A 271 2.40 -8.30 -10.38
C LEU A 271 1.69 -7.98 -11.69
N VAL A 272 0.38 -8.18 -11.77
CA VAL A 272 -0.43 -7.85 -12.96
C VAL A 272 -0.35 -6.37 -13.29
N SER A 273 -0.55 -5.49 -12.30
CA SER A 273 -0.43 -4.04 -12.50
C SER A 273 0.97 -3.65 -12.98
N GLY A 274 2.02 -4.27 -12.43
CA GLY A 274 3.40 -4.06 -12.87
C GLY A 274 3.64 -4.46 -14.32
N ILE A 275 3.13 -5.62 -14.74
CA ILE A 275 3.23 -6.10 -16.14
C ILE A 275 2.48 -5.16 -17.07
N VAL A 276 1.23 -4.80 -16.74
CA VAL A 276 0.41 -3.91 -17.58
C VAL A 276 1.07 -2.53 -17.70
N MET A 277 1.63 -2.00 -16.61
CA MET A 277 2.38 -0.76 -16.63
C MET A 277 3.64 -0.84 -17.50
N ALA A 278 4.39 -1.93 -17.42
CA ALA A 278 5.58 -2.15 -18.25
C ALA A 278 5.22 -2.20 -19.74
N VAL A 279 4.15 -2.91 -20.12
CA VAL A 279 3.63 -2.95 -21.49
C VAL A 279 3.22 -1.55 -21.96
N GLY A 280 2.51 -0.79 -21.12
CA GLY A 280 2.13 0.59 -21.43
C GLY A 280 3.34 1.51 -21.65
N LEU A 281 4.38 1.38 -20.82
CA LEU A 281 5.63 2.13 -20.98
C LEU A 281 6.37 1.73 -22.27
N LEU A 282 6.40 0.45 -22.64
CA LEU A 282 6.98 -0.01 -23.90
C LEU A 282 6.24 0.58 -25.10
N ILE A 283 4.91 0.56 -25.09
CA ILE A 283 4.10 1.18 -26.16
C ILE A 283 4.37 2.69 -26.24
N SER A 284 4.47 3.38 -25.11
CA SER A 284 4.82 4.81 -25.05
C SER A 284 6.21 5.08 -25.62
N ALA A 285 7.20 4.24 -25.30
CA ALA A 285 8.55 4.37 -25.83
C ALA A 285 8.60 4.16 -27.35
N LEU A 286 7.89 3.14 -27.86
CA LEU A 286 7.76 2.89 -29.31
C LEU A 286 7.08 4.07 -30.01
N SER A 287 6.05 4.65 -29.42
CA SER A 287 5.35 5.82 -29.94
C SER A 287 6.28 7.03 -30.04
N LEU A 288 7.13 7.25 -29.02
CA LEU A 288 8.17 8.28 -29.03
C LEU A 288 9.18 8.06 -30.17
N TYR A 289 9.61 6.81 -30.36
CA TYR A 289 10.53 6.48 -31.45
C TYR A 289 9.90 6.77 -32.83
N ILE A 290 8.63 6.42 -33.03
CA ILE A 290 7.88 6.70 -34.27
C ILE A 290 7.78 8.22 -34.50
N LEU A 291 7.47 9.01 -33.45
CA LEU A 291 7.43 10.46 -33.55
C LEU A 291 8.80 11.03 -33.95
N MET A 292 9.86 10.59 -33.26
CA MET A 292 11.21 11.01 -33.55
C MET A 292 11.61 10.71 -35.00
N LEU A 293 11.28 9.49 -35.47
CA LEU A 293 11.55 9.09 -36.87
C LEU A 293 10.75 9.95 -37.86
N SER A 294 9.48 10.22 -37.57
CA SER A 294 8.63 11.09 -38.42
C SER A 294 9.18 12.50 -38.54
N ILE A 295 9.61 13.08 -37.40
CA ILE A 295 10.23 14.41 -37.38
C ILE A 295 11.59 14.38 -38.10
N PHE A 296 12.38 13.31 -37.91
CA PHE A 296 13.65 13.12 -38.61
C PHE A 296 13.45 13.14 -40.14
N LEU A 297 12.52 12.34 -40.66
CA LEU A 297 12.21 12.28 -42.09
C LEU A 297 11.69 13.62 -42.60
N LEU A 298 10.86 14.31 -41.83
CA LEU A 298 10.33 15.62 -42.18
C LEU A 298 11.44 16.68 -42.29
N VAL A 299 12.37 16.70 -41.31
CA VAL A 299 13.56 17.59 -41.34
C VAL A 299 14.47 17.25 -42.50
N GLN A 300 14.73 15.96 -42.78
CA GLN A 300 15.55 15.49 -43.88
C GLN A 300 14.97 15.90 -45.23
N LYS A 301 13.66 15.77 -45.42
CA LYS A 301 12.95 16.15 -46.64
C LYS A 301 13.00 17.68 -46.92
N ASN A 302 13.18 18.46 -45.87
CA ASN A 302 13.24 19.94 -45.96
C ASN A 302 14.64 20.51 -45.71
N THR A 303 15.70 19.68 -45.69
CA THR A 303 17.06 20.07 -45.31
C THR A 303 17.56 21.31 -46.10
N GLN A 304 17.40 21.34 -47.43
CA GLN A 304 17.82 22.49 -48.26
C GLN A 304 17.08 23.77 -47.87
N LYS A 305 15.78 23.70 -47.62
CA LYS A 305 14.98 24.88 -47.22
C LYS A 305 15.36 25.38 -45.82
N LEU A 306 15.62 24.44 -44.89
CA LEU A 306 16.08 24.76 -43.55
C LEU A 306 17.48 25.37 -43.56
N GLN A 307 18.39 24.86 -44.41
CA GLN A 307 19.71 25.44 -44.64
C GLN A 307 19.62 26.87 -45.17
N ASN A 308 18.76 27.10 -46.16
CA ASN A 308 18.54 28.46 -46.68
C ASN A 308 18.04 29.44 -45.61
N LEU A 309 17.13 28.99 -44.72
CA LEU A 309 16.68 29.82 -43.61
C LEU A 309 17.79 30.13 -42.61
N LEU A 310 18.64 29.15 -42.31
CA LEU A 310 19.82 29.33 -41.44
C LEU A 310 20.86 30.27 -42.10
N LEU A 311 21.03 30.20 -43.44
CA LEU A 311 21.91 31.10 -44.20
C LEU A 311 21.42 32.56 -44.19
N ILE A 312 20.11 32.77 -44.20
CA ILE A 312 19.47 34.11 -44.12
C ILE A 312 19.54 34.69 -42.70
N GLY A 313 20.10 33.94 -41.70
CA GLY A 313 20.33 34.45 -40.34
C GLY A 313 19.28 34.00 -39.30
N TYR A 314 18.40 33.05 -39.61
CA TYR A 314 17.52 32.48 -38.58
C TYR A 314 18.32 31.61 -37.63
N SER A 315 18.12 31.81 -36.32
CA SER A 315 18.76 30.96 -35.29
C SER A 315 18.21 29.53 -35.31
N PRO A 316 19.03 28.49 -35.03
CA PRO A 316 18.59 27.10 -34.96
C PRO A 316 17.42 26.88 -33.99
N ALA A 317 17.37 27.65 -32.91
CA ALA A 317 16.27 27.62 -31.95
C ALA A 317 14.94 28.06 -32.57
N ARG A 318 14.92 29.14 -33.38
CA ARG A 318 13.70 29.60 -34.06
C ARG A 318 13.24 28.62 -35.15
N VAL A 319 14.18 27.94 -35.80
CA VAL A 319 13.87 26.93 -36.82
C VAL A 319 13.31 25.66 -36.21
N SER A 320 13.78 25.25 -35.04
CA SER A 320 13.28 24.03 -34.32
C SER A 320 11.94 24.25 -33.61
N LEU A 321 11.61 25.49 -33.24
CA LEU A 321 10.46 25.83 -32.39
C LEU A 321 9.10 25.29 -32.91
N PRO A 322 8.74 25.40 -34.20
CA PRO A 322 7.46 24.87 -34.71
C PRO A 322 7.33 23.33 -34.58
N TYR A 323 8.46 22.61 -34.74
CA TYR A 323 8.50 21.17 -34.61
C TYR A 323 8.35 20.76 -33.13
N GLN A 324 8.98 21.50 -32.22
CA GLN A 324 8.84 21.31 -30.78
C GLN A 324 7.41 21.59 -30.32
N LEU A 325 6.81 22.70 -30.77
CA LEU A 325 5.42 23.04 -30.42
C LEU A 325 4.43 22.00 -30.93
N LEU A 326 4.64 21.43 -32.10
CA LEU A 326 3.81 20.36 -32.63
C LEU A 326 3.89 19.08 -31.73
N ALA A 327 5.11 18.69 -31.36
CA ALA A 327 5.35 17.53 -30.52
C ALA A 327 4.80 17.72 -29.10
N ILE A 328 5.06 18.86 -28.48
CA ILE A 328 4.59 19.19 -27.13
C ILE A 328 3.05 19.32 -27.13
N GLY A 329 2.48 20.07 -28.08
CA GLY A 329 1.04 20.25 -28.20
C GLY A 329 0.32 18.93 -28.42
N GLY A 330 0.86 18.05 -29.27
CA GLY A 330 0.33 16.70 -29.48
C GLY A 330 0.36 15.85 -28.21
N ASN A 331 1.45 15.90 -27.44
CA ASN A 331 1.59 15.14 -26.21
C ASN A 331 0.67 15.65 -25.07
N VAL A 332 0.53 16.98 -24.95
CA VAL A 332 -0.43 17.59 -24.01
C VAL A 332 -1.86 17.21 -24.36
N LEU A 333 -2.21 17.24 -25.66
CA LEU A 333 -3.52 16.82 -26.13
C LEU A 333 -3.79 15.33 -25.81
N VAL A 334 -2.79 14.46 -26.03
CA VAL A 334 -2.86 13.03 -25.67
C VAL A 334 -3.11 12.87 -24.17
N LEU A 335 -2.37 13.60 -23.32
CA LEU A 335 -2.55 13.53 -21.86
C LEU A 335 -3.99 13.94 -21.47
N CYS A 336 -4.50 15.05 -22.00
CA CYS A 336 -5.85 15.51 -21.71
C CYS A 336 -6.91 14.47 -22.12
N ILE A 337 -6.80 13.90 -23.33
CA ILE A 337 -7.74 12.88 -23.81
C ILE A 337 -7.60 11.59 -22.98
N ALA A 338 -6.37 11.18 -22.63
CA ALA A 338 -6.14 10.00 -21.83
C ALA A 338 -6.74 10.15 -20.41
N LEU A 339 -6.64 11.33 -19.80
CA LEU A 339 -7.25 11.60 -18.48
C LEU A 339 -8.79 11.60 -18.54
N VAL A 340 -9.36 12.16 -19.59
CA VAL A 340 -10.82 12.11 -19.81
C VAL A 340 -11.27 10.66 -20.04
N ALA A 341 -10.57 9.90 -20.87
CA ALA A 341 -10.88 8.49 -21.10
C ALA A 341 -10.72 7.65 -19.83
N LEU A 342 -9.65 7.92 -19.04
CA LEU A 342 -9.45 7.29 -17.74
C LEU A 342 -10.64 7.54 -16.79
N TYR A 343 -11.13 8.77 -16.73
CA TYR A 343 -12.28 9.12 -15.88
C TYR A 343 -13.52 8.27 -16.25
N PHE A 344 -13.85 8.17 -17.53
CA PHE A 344 -14.99 7.36 -17.98
C PHE A 344 -14.79 5.86 -17.73
N LEU A 345 -13.60 5.34 -18.02
CA LEU A 345 -13.28 3.94 -17.77
C LEU A 345 -13.33 3.63 -16.27
N ARG A 346 -12.80 4.54 -15.44
CA ARG A 346 -12.85 4.41 -13.98
C ARG A 346 -14.30 4.34 -13.49
N THR A 347 -15.15 5.26 -13.92
CA THR A 347 -16.57 5.27 -13.54
C THR A 347 -17.24 3.95 -13.92
N ALA A 348 -16.95 3.42 -15.09
CA ALA A 348 -17.53 2.17 -15.57
C ALA A 348 -17.09 0.96 -14.72
N TYR A 349 -15.79 0.78 -14.45
CA TYR A 349 -15.36 -0.38 -13.66
C TYR A 349 -15.65 -0.23 -12.16
N MET A 350 -15.64 1.00 -11.61
CA MET A 350 -15.99 1.24 -10.20
C MET A 350 -17.45 0.88 -9.91
N GLU A 351 -18.37 1.09 -10.87
CA GLU A 351 -19.75 0.67 -10.72
C GLU A 351 -19.89 -0.85 -10.49
N TYR A 352 -19.10 -1.66 -11.19
CA TYR A 352 -19.04 -3.11 -10.95
C TYR A 352 -18.41 -3.45 -9.61
N ILE A 353 -17.35 -2.72 -9.21
CA ILE A 353 -16.70 -2.95 -7.92
C ILE A 353 -17.64 -2.62 -6.76
N TRP A 354 -18.41 -1.53 -6.82
CA TRP A 354 -19.41 -1.19 -5.79
C TRP A 354 -20.53 -2.21 -5.66
N GLN A 355 -20.94 -2.83 -6.78
CA GLN A 355 -21.93 -3.92 -6.73
C GLN A 355 -21.40 -5.15 -5.98
N LEU A 356 -20.11 -5.44 -6.10
CA LEU A 356 -19.46 -6.57 -5.43
C LEU A 356 -19.04 -6.22 -3.98
N PHE A 357 -18.62 -4.98 -3.75
CA PHE A 357 -18.07 -4.50 -2.48
C PHE A 357 -18.66 -3.13 -2.10
N PRO A 358 -19.88 -3.08 -1.53
CA PRO A 358 -20.59 -1.82 -1.25
C PRO A 358 -19.88 -0.90 -0.23
N THR A 359 -18.96 -1.43 0.55
CA THR A 359 -18.25 -0.71 1.63
C THR A 359 -16.96 -0.04 1.17
N ILE A 360 -16.58 -0.18 -0.11
CA ILE A 360 -15.34 0.42 -0.60
C ILE A 360 -15.45 1.94 -0.69
N GLN A 361 -14.48 2.63 -0.15
CA GLN A 361 -14.33 4.06 -0.36
C GLN A 361 -13.72 4.37 -1.72
N ASP A 362 -14.13 5.49 -2.30
CA ASP A 362 -13.59 5.94 -3.58
C ASP A 362 -12.10 6.24 -3.47
N GLY A 363 -11.31 5.54 -4.26
CA GLY A 363 -9.90 5.83 -4.41
C GLY A 363 -9.67 7.25 -5.00
N VAL A 364 -8.58 7.87 -4.64
CA VAL A 364 -8.21 9.21 -5.11
C VAL A 364 -7.59 9.13 -6.50
N MET A 365 -7.99 10.02 -7.43
CA MET A 365 -7.41 10.09 -8.78
C MET A 365 -6.02 10.79 -8.83
N TRP A 366 -5.61 11.40 -7.72
CA TRP A 366 -4.36 12.16 -7.63
C TRP A 366 -3.10 11.39 -8.08
N PRO A 367 -2.89 10.11 -7.70
CA PRO A 367 -1.69 9.38 -8.11
C PRO A 367 -1.54 9.26 -9.64
N SER A 368 -2.64 8.97 -10.33
CA SER A 368 -2.65 8.86 -11.80
C SER A 368 -2.43 10.21 -12.48
N LEU A 369 -2.97 11.30 -11.93
CA LEU A 369 -2.73 12.65 -12.43
C LEU A 369 -1.25 13.03 -12.33
N VAL A 370 -0.63 12.80 -11.16
CA VAL A 370 0.81 13.09 -10.95
C VAL A 370 1.67 12.24 -11.87
N PHE A 371 1.39 10.94 -11.94
CA PHE A 371 2.17 10.03 -12.78
C PHE A 371 2.06 10.41 -14.26
N GLY A 372 0.86 10.73 -14.75
CA GLY A 372 0.63 11.18 -16.11
C GLY A 372 1.33 12.50 -16.44
N ALA A 373 1.31 13.46 -15.51
CA ALA A 373 2.01 14.74 -15.67
C ALA A 373 3.54 14.52 -15.74
N VAL A 374 4.11 13.70 -14.86
CA VAL A 374 5.54 13.39 -14.84
C VAL A 374 5.96 12.67 -16.14
N LEU A 375 5.19 11.66 -16.56
CA LEU A 375 5.46 10.93 -17.79
C LEU A 375 5.37 11.85 -19.02
N SER A 376 4.33 12.68 -19.11
CA SER A 376 4.15 13.64 -20.20
C SER A 376 5.29 14.67 -20.24
N LEU A 377 5.74 15.17 -19.09
CA LEU A 377 6.86 16.11 -19.00
C LEU A 377 8.17 15.46 -19.46
N ALA A 378 8.44 14.22 -19.05
CA ALA A 378 9.61 13.46 -19.48
C ALA A 378 9.63 13.29 -21.01
N VAL A 379 8.48 12.92 -21.59
CA VAL A 379 8.30 12.78 -23.04
C VAL A 379 8.51 14.11 -23.77
N CYS A 380 7.96 15.20 -23.26
CA CYS A 380 8.14 16.54 -23.84
C CYS A 380 9.59 16.98 -23.81
N LEU A 381 10.29 16.79 -22.69
CA LEU A 381 11.71 17.14 -22.56
C LEU A 381 12.59 16.33 -23.52
N PHE A 382 12.36 15.02 -23.59
CA PHE A 382 13.10 14.14 -24.50
C PHE A 382 12.92 14.58 -25.96
N ASN A 383 11.69 14.83 -26.40
CA ASN A 383 11.38 15.30 -27.74
C ASN A 383 12.04 16.67 -28.05
N ALA A 384 11.95 17.61 -27.11
CA ALA A 384 12.54 18.93 -27.29
C ALA A 384 14.06 18.85 -27.48
N VAL A 385 14.74 18.03 -26.67
CA VAL A 385 16.20 17.82 -26.79
C VAL A 385 16.56 17.10 -28.09
N ALA A 386 15.83 16.06 -28.48
CA ALA A 386 16.07 15.28 -29.69
C ALA A 386 15.93 16.16 -30.96
N ILE A 387 14.82 16.93 -31.02
CA ILE A 387 14.59 17.86 -32.16
C ILE A 387 15.69 18.93 -32.23
N ARG A 388 16.03 19.53 -31.09
CA ARG A 388 17.09 20.55 -31.03
C ARG A 388 18.45 20.02 -31.50
N ARG A 389 18.85 18.84 -31.00
CA ARG A 389 20.10 18.17 -31.43
C ARG A 389 20.11 17.90 -32.92
N LYS A 390 18.99 17.48 -33.50
CA LYS A 390 18.92 17.22 -34.95
C LYS A 390 19.06 18.45 -35.80
N VAL A 391 18.40 19.55 -35.42
CA VAL A 391 18.52 20.84 -36.14
C VAL A 391 19.94 21.39 -36.00
N MET A 392 20.58 21.26 -34.83
CA MET A 392 21.98 21.64 -34.63
C MET A 392 22.94 20.84 -35.51
N ASN A 393 22.72 19.53 -35.67
CA ASN A 393 23.56 18.70 -36.55
C ASN A 393 23.47 19.09 -38.03
N ILE A 394 22.34 19.67 -38.48
CA ILE A 394 22.22 20.24 -39.84
C ILE A 394 23.03 21.51 -39.95
N TRP A 395 23.07 22.34 -38.90
CA TRP A 395 23.89 23.55 -38.83
C TRP A 395 25.39 23.24 -38.88
N ASN A 396 25.85 22.25 -38.12
CA ASN A 396 27.26 21.87 -38.00
C ASN A 396 27.80 21.05 -39.19
N ARG A 397 26.94 20.51 -40.06
CA ARG A 397 27.36 19.81 -41.30
C ARG A 397 27.74 20.76 -42.44
N LYS A 398 27.97 22.02 -42.15
CA LYS A 398 28.38 23.05 -43.10
C LYS A 398 29.89 23.13 -43.31
N GLU A 399 30.65 22.34 -42.59
CA GLU A 399 32.06 22.09 -42.88
C GLU A 399 32.20 20.70 -43.55
#